data_e228969091ed2f0992e67b55e4f2849e
#
_entry.id   e228969091ed2f0992e67b55e4f2849e
#
_cell.length_a   1.000
_cell.length_b   1.000
_cell.length_c   1.000
_cell.angle_alpha   90.00
_cell.angle_beta   90.00
_cell.angle_gamma   90.00
#
_symmetry.space_group_name_H-M   'P 1'
#
loop_
_entity.id
_entity.type
_entity.pdbx_description
1 polymer ?
#
loop_
_entity_poly.entity_id
_entity_poly.type
_entity_poly.pdbx_seq_one_letter_code
_entity_poly.pdbx_strand_id
1 'polypeptide(L)'
;MKPFKLSLAAALALAVSSACAAPVVGPADDSFFTNPAPTALTGPNGDLLSYRVATVNLGAGATAVNAWNVIYKSTDSRDRNVAVSGTVLVPKAAWTGTGARPTVIYAVGTHGLASGCAPSKQLALGTDYETANIKAALAKGYAVVVSDYRGALAGATSTYLAGKAQGNAVIDSFRAAASVPNSGISLSAPAGIWGYSQGGQTAAFAAEQLSTYAPELKIVGVAAGGIPGDFFKTADYLNGSIGFAFLGSAIVGLGNQYPGQLPINLLANDEGKAALEKISTQCVFQALFENQNTNIAQYTRNGITLEELLAVESVNVTLDAQTLGRGNISVPMYQYHGQADEFIPLDQAVGLKKAYCAKSTKVKFDLYPSEHIVTQFQAAPTVLTWLADRFAGKTADSTCNTTAADPKPTANPGGGDFIVSLKSWPLNAAVGLKTLGQTVLLPATSTFTADANVTAQTLRGNLNVPDFKQTLKIIGLPIQVGLKIVPAGETTGSVSVDNAGQLKIRGTSPVDITVTSVLGIPFGECKTVSPVQFPLSFDGPISSLGNGALNFSGTTSFPLIKGCFISAILSGLMSGSGQTYSLTVSPPAPVKF
;
A
#
# COMPACT_ATOMS: atom_id res chain seq x y z
N MET A 1 54.01 -67.23 -4.70
CA MET A 1 53.41 -66.01 -5.27
C MET A 1 51.98 -66.27 -5.73
N LYS A 2 50.95 -65.83 -5.00
CA LYS A 2 49.55 -65.98 -5.36
C LYS A 2 49.04 -64.62 -5.75
N PRO A 3 48.26 -64.44 -6.85
CA PRO A 3 47.76 -63.20 -7.24
C PRO A 3 46.49 -62.82 -6.45
N PHE A 4 46.48 -61.60 -5.95
CA PHE A 4 45.33 -60.95 -5.32
C PHE A 4 44.30 -60.56 -6.39
N LYS A 5 43.06 -61.05 -6.26
CA LYS A 5 41.94 -60.62 -7.10
C LYS A 5 41.26 -59.42 -6.42
N LEU A 6 41.37 -58.24 -7.02
CA LEU A 6 40.59 -57.07 -6.64
C LEU A 6 39.17 -57.25 -7.23
N SER A 7 38.15 -57.35 -6.37
CA SER A 7 36.75 -57.27 -6.76
C SER A 7 36.31 -55.82 -6.77
N LEU A 8 36.00 -55.26 -7.93
CA LEU A 8 35.41 -53.96 -8.11
C LEU A 8 33.88 -54.06 -7.90
N ALA A 9 33.42 -53.66 -6.72
CA ALA A 9 31.97 -53.51 -6.47
C ALA A 9 31.53 -52.14 -7.04
N ALA A 10 30.84 -52.16 -8.17
CA ALA A 10 30.17 -50.98 -8.73
C ALA A 10 28.90 -50.70 -7.91
N ALA A 11 28.93 -49.65 -7.10
CA ALA A 11 27.74 -49.10 -6.45
C ALA A 11 26.90 -48.36 -7.48
N LEU A 12 25.78 -48.99 -7.89
CA LEU A 12 24.76 -48.34 -8.72
C LEU A 12 23.96 -47.40 -7.84
N ALA A 13 24.26 -46.08 -7.87
CA ALA A 13 23.42 -45.06 -7.28
C ALA A 13 22.15 -44.89 -8.15
N LEU A 14 21.04 -45.49 -7.73
CA LEU A 14 19.73 -45.15 -8.26
C LEU A 14 19.40 -43.70 -7.88
N ALA A 15 19.59 -42.79 -8.83
CA ALA A 15 19.00 -41.47 -8.76
C ALA A 15 17.48 -41.63 -8.96
N VAL A 16 16.73 -41.66 -7.87
CA VAL A 16 15.27 -41.52 -7.93
C VAL A 16 14.99 -40.07 -8.33
N SER A 17 14.86 -39.81 -9.62
CA SER A 17 14.29 -38.58 -10.11
C SER A 17 12.81 -38.60 -9.72
N SER A 18 12.47 -37.82 -8.66
CA SER A 18 11.08 -37.49 -8.38
C SER A 18 10.56 -36.71 -9.59
N ALA A 19 9.85 -37.39 -10.49
CA ALA A 19 9.16 -36.74 -11.58
C ALA A 19 8.08 -35.86 -10.95
N CYS A 20 8.29 -34.53 -10.93
CA CYS A 20 7.21 -33.58 -10.64
C CYS A 20 6.10 -33.85 -11.65
N ALA A 21 4.86 -34.02 -11.19
CA ALA A 21 3.71 -34.15 -12.07
C ALA A 21 3.60 -32.87 -12.90
N ALA A 22 3.29 -33.02 -14.21
CA ALA A 22 3.11 -31.81 -15.04
C ALA A 22 1.95 -30.97 -14.49
N PRO A 23 2.07 -29.62 -14.46
CA PRO A 23 1.03 -28.75 -13.93
C PRO A 23 -0.27 -28.91 -14.72
N VAL A 24 -1.39 -28.98 -14.01
CA VAL A 24 -2.71 -29.22 -14.60
C VAL A 24 -3.36 -27.91 -15.00
N VAL A 25 -3.92 -27.85 -16.21
CA VAL A 25 -4.80 -26.73 -16.59
C VAL A 25 -6.10 -26.87 -15.79
N GLY A 26 -6.36 -25.90 -14.93
CA GLY A 26 -7.54 -25.92 -14.07
C GLY A 26 -8.80 -25.38 -14.76
N PRO A 27 -9.98 -25.56 -14.14
CA PRO A 27 -11.25 -25.09 -14.66
C PRO A 27 -11.29 -23.56 -14.80
N ALA A 28 -12.13 -23.09 -15.73
CA ALA A 28 -12.28 -21.65 -16.00
C ALA A 28 -13.14 -20.91 -14.95
N ASP A 29 -13.95 -21.64 -14.19
CA ASP A 29 -14.85 -21.12 -13.16
C ASP A 29 -14.23 -21.12 -11.76
N ASP A 30 -14.97 -20.73 -10.75
CA ASP A 30 -14.49 -20.61 -9.37
C ASP A 30 -14.12 -21.94 -8.71
N SER A 31 -14.47 -23.08 -9.31
CA SER A 31 -14.01 -24.40 -8.84
C SER A 31 -12.48 -24.54 -8.95
N PHE A 32 -11.82 -23.66 -9.73
CA PHE A 32 -10.37 -23.53 -9.74
C PHE A 32 -9.79 -23.37 -8.33
N PHE A 33 -10.43 -22.58 -7.47
CA PHE A 33 -9.96 -22.30 -6.11
C PHE A 33 -10.29 -23.42 -5.10
N THR A 34 -10.48 -24.65 -5.57
CA THR A 34 -10.61 -25.82 -4.70
C THR A 34 -9.27 -26.13 -4.04
N ASN A 35 -9.27 -26.33 -2.73
CA ASN A 35 -8.06 -26.68 -1.98
C ASN A 35 -7.64 -28.13 -2.34
N PRO A 36 -6.43 -28.35 -2.87
CA PRO A 36 -5.96 -29.69 -3.17
C PRO A 36 -5.85 -30.56 -1.91
N ALA A 37 -6.08 -31.87 -2.07
CA ALA A 37 -5.87 -32.80 -0.97
C ALA A 37 -4.40 -32.77 -0.49
N PRO A 38 -4.13 -32.92 0.81
CA PRO A 38 -2.76 -32.91 1.35
C PRO A 38 -1.82 -33.93 0.69
N THR A 39 -2.37 -35.06 0.22
CA THR A 39 -1.63 -36.09 -0.51
C THR A 39 -1.15 -35.66 -1.90
N ALA A 40 -1.68 -34.58 -2.46
CA ALA A 40 -1.21 -33.98 -3.71
C ALA A 40 -0.01 -33.04 -3.52
N LEU A 41 0.36 -32.70 -2.28
CA LEU A 41 1.41 -31.73 -1.95
C LEU A 41 2.77 -32.42 -1.73
N THR A 42 3.21 -33.24 -2.69
CA THR A 42 4.43 -34.07 -2.58
C THR A 42 5.66 -33.45 -3.27
N GLY A 43 5.45 -32.50 -4.20
CA GLY A 43 6.51 -31.83 -4.94
C GLY A 43 7.39 -30.89 -4.07
N PRO A 44 8.41 -30.24 -4.63
CA PRO A 44 9.20 -29.24 -3.95
C PRO A 44 8.37 -27.98 -3.63
N ASN A 45 8.91 -27.09 -2.80
CA ASN A 45 8.30 -25.80 -2.52
C ASN A 45 8.26 -24.95 -3.80
N GLY A 46 7.11 -24.33 -4.08
CA GLY A 46 6.84 -23.62 -5.32
C GLY A 46 6.40 -24.52 -6.49
N ASP A 47 6.17 -25.82 -6.25
CA ASP A 47 5.63 -26.72 -7.27
C ASP A 47 4.26 -26.20 -7.75
N LEU A 48 4.14 -25.97 -9.07
CA LEU A 48 2.91 -25.50 -9.70
C LEU A 48 1.94 -26.66 -9.85
N LEU A 49 0.91 -26.70 -9.01
CA LEU A 49 -0.10 -27.77 -8.99
C LEU A 49 -1.12 -27.58 -10.10
N SER A 50 -1.59 -26.34 -10.28
CA SER A 50 -2.61 -26.02 -11.28
C SER A 50 -2.48 -24.54 -11.70
N TYR A 51 -2.83 -24.27 -12.96
CA TYR A 51 -2.92 -22.92 -13.49
C TYR A 51 -4.09 -22.76 -14.46
N ARG A 52 -4.56 -21.55 -14.64
CA ARG A 52 -5.52 -21.17 -15.70
C ARG A 52 -5.21 -19.77 -16.21
N VAL A 53 -5.62 -19.50 -17.45
CA VAL A 53 -5.65 -18.11 -17.95
C VAL A 53 -6.66 -17.33 -17.11
N ALA A 54 -6.25 -16.15 -16.65
CA ALA A 54 -7.08 -15.28 -15.83
C ALA A 54 -7.47 -14.00 -16.59
N THR A 55 -8.68 -13.53 -16.34
CA THR A 55 -9.08 -12.17 -16.68
C THR A 55 -8.86 -11.29 -15.46
N VAL A 56 -8.18 -10.17 -15.65
CA VAL A 56 -7.93 -9.16 -14.60
C VAL A 56 -8.43 -7.80 -15.07
N ASN A 57 -9.03 -7.05 -14.17
CA ASN A 57 -9.48 -5.69 -14.41
C ASN A 57 -8.56 -4.71 -13.65
N LEU A 58 -7.55 -4.21 -14.32
CA LEU A 58 -6.60 -3.25 -13.75
C LEU A 58 -7.04 -1.79 -13.94
N GLY A 59 -8.24 -1.56 -14.44
CA GLY A 59 -8.80 -0.24 -14.70
C GLY A 59 -8.24 0.44 -15.96
N ALA A 60 -8.76 1.63 -16.25
CA ALA A 60 -8.41 2.40 -17.44
C ALA A 60 -6.91 2.73 -17.51
N GLY A 61 -6.34 2.72 -18.72
CA GLY A 61 -4.93 3.06 -18.97
C GLY A 61 -3.93 2.03 -18.45
N ALA A 62 -4.37 0.85 -18.02
CA ALA A 62 -3.46 -0.21 -17.57
C ALA A 62 -2.70 -0.84 -18.76
N THR A 63 -1.48 -1.27 -18.50
CA THR A 63 -0.68 -2.07 -19.43
C THR A 63 -1.41 -3.37 -19.76
N ALA A 64 -1.53 -3.71 -21.04
CA ALA A 64 -2.09 -4.98 -21.46
C ALA A 64 -1.18 -6.14 -21.00
N VAL A 65 -1.77 -7.13 -20.33
CA VAL A 65 -1.06 -8.27 -19.74
C VAL A 65 -1.58 -9.61 -20.24
N ASN A 66 -0.72 -10.61 -20.21
CA ASN A 66 -1.12 -12.00 -20.06
C ASN A 66 -1.23 -12.26 -18.56
N ALA A 67 -2.29 -12.91 -18.13
CA ALA A 67 -2.55 -13.17 -16.72
C ALA A 67 -2.92 -14.64 -16.50
N TRP A 68 -2.47 -15.19 -15.38
CA TRP A 68 -2.82 -16.55 -14.95
C TRP A 68 -3.12 -16.55 -13.45
N ASN A 69 -4.15 -17.30 -13.06
CA ASN A 69 -4.25 -17.77 -11.68
C ASN A 69 -3.43 -19.05 -11.53
N VAL A 70 -2.81 -19.21 -10.40
CA VAL A 70 -1.96 -20.36 -10.06
C VAL A 70 -2.35 -20.92 -8.71
N ILE A 71 -2.23 -22.25 -8.56
CA ILE A 71 -2.23 -22.95 -7.26
C ILE A 71 -0.89 -23.65 -7.16
N TYR A 72 -0.20 -23.46 -6.05
CA TYR A 72 1.15 -23.98 -5.84
C TYR A 72 1.33 -24.49 -4.42
N LYS A 73 2.30 -25.37 -4.27
CA LYS A 73 2.73 -25.87 -2.96
C LYS A 73 3.61 -24.84 -2.26
N SER A 74 3.37 -24.66 -0.98
CA SER A 74 4.24 -23.91 -0.07
C SER A 74 4.37 -24.63 1.27
N THR A 75 5.05 -23.99 2.22
CA THR A 75 5.27 -24.53 3.57
C THR A 75 4.83 -23.47 4.60
N ASP A 76 4.00 -23.88 5.54
CA ASP A 76 3.53 -22.99 6.62
C ASP A 76 4.57 -22.80 7.73
N SER A 77 4.25 -21.99 8.76
CA SER A 77 5.18 -21.70 9.85
C SER A 77 5.53 -22.90 10.74
N ARG A 78 4.82 -24.01 10.59
CA ARG A 78 5.06 -25.28 11.30
C ARG A 78 5.66 -26.34 10.38
N ASP A 79 6.25 -25.91 9.27
CA ASP A 79 6.88 -26.77 8.25
C ASP A 79 5.94 -27.81 7.63
N ARG A 80 4.61 -27.53 7.62
CA ARG A 80 3.62 -28.38 6.96
C ARG A 80 3.40 -27.93 5.52
N ASN A 81 3.25 -28.88 4.62
CA ASN A 81 2.88 -28.60 3.22
C ASN A 81 1.48 -27.99 3.15
N VAL A 82 1.35 -26.91 2.41
CA VAL A 82 0.08 -26.22 2.18
C VAL A 82 -0.05 -25.84 0.72
N ALA A 83 -1.28 -25.74 0.23
CA ALA A 83 -1.56 -25.15 -1.06
C ALA A 83 -1.89 -23.67 -0.89
N VAL A 84 -1.40 -22.86 -1.82
CA VAL A 84 -1.61 -21.41 -1.87
C VAL A 84 -1.99 -21.03 -3.29
N SER A 85 -2.86 -20.05 -3.47
CA SER A 85 -3.17 -19.48 -4.77
C SER A 85 -2.49 -18.12 -5.00
N GLY A 86 -2.52 -17.66 -6.25
CA GLY A 86 -1.99 -16.38 -6.62
C GLY A 86 -2.28 -16.01 -8.07
N THR A 87 -1.75 -14.84 -8.48
CA THR A 87 -1.90 -14.31 -9.83
C THR A 87 -0.54 -13.95 -10.42
N VAL A 88 -0.32 -14.35 -11.66
CA VAL A 88 0.87 -14.01 -12.45
C VAL A 88 0.47 -13.04 -13.54
N LEU A 89 1.14 -11.90 -13.64
CA LEU A 89 0.86 -10.82 -14.59
C LEU A 89 2.11 -10.51 -15.40
N VAL A 90 2.03 -10.64 -16.72
CA VAL A 90 3.17 -10.36 -17.60
C VAL A 90 2.73 -9.41 -18.71
N PRO A 91 3.38 -8.23 -18.86
CA PRO A 91 3.08 -7.32 -19.96
C PRO A 91 3.15 -8.02 -21.32
N LYS A 92 2.12 -7.83 -22.18
CA LYS A 92 2.10 -8.39 -23.55
C LYS A 92 3.19 -7.78 -24.43
N ALA A 93 3.55 -6.51 -24.18
CA ALA A 93 4.67 -5.90 -24.88
C ALA A 93 5.98 -6.62 -24.54
N ALA A 94 6.85 -6.80 -25.53
CA ALA A 94 8.16 -7.38 -25.31
C ALA A 94 8.98 -6.54 -24.32
N TRP A 95 9.82 -7.20 -23.52
CA TRP A 95 10.79 -6.50 -22.68
C TRP A 95 11.86 -5.84 -23.54
N THR A 96 12.07 -4.55 -23.32
CA THR A 96 13.03 -3.73 -24.08
C THR A 96 14.30 -3.41 -23.30
N GLY A 97 14.36 -3.80 -22.02
CA GLY A 97 15.55 -3.62 -21.19
C GLY A 97 16.61 -4.70 -21.43
N THR A 98 17.75 -4.57 -20.78
CA THR A 98 18.85 -5.53 -20.88
C THR A 98 18.53 -6.84 -20.14
N GLY A 99 18.93 -7.96 -20.72
CA GLY A 99 18.75 -9.29 -20.12
C GLY A 99 17.30 -9.78 -20.10
N ALA A 100 17.03 -10.75 -19.25
CA ALA A 100 15.69 -11.27 -19.07
C ALA A 100 14.81 -10.27 -18.28
N ARG A 101 13.48 -10.28 -18.57
CA ARG A 101 12.50 -9.42 -17.90
C ARG A 101 12.57 -9.57 -16.38
N PRO A 102 12.77 -8.49 -15.63
CA PRO A 102 12.72 -8.55 -14.17
C PRO A 102 11.30 -8.85 -13.66
N THR A 103 11.24 -9.45 -12.47
CA THR A 103 9.96 -9.76 -11.80
C THR A 103 9.87 -9.00 -10.48
N VAL A 104 8.73 -8.36 -10.24
CA VAL A 104 8.33 -7.86 -8.92
C VAL A 104 7.45 -8.92 -8.26
N ILE A 105 7.93 -9.47 -7.16
CA ILE A 105 7.17 -10.36 -6.30
C ILE A 105 6.44 -9.44 -5.32
N TYR A 106 5.14 -9.25 -5.55
CA TYR A 106 4.34 -8.28 -4.82
C TYR A 106 3.66 -8.96 -3.64
N ALA A 107 4.12 -8.65 -2.45
CA ALA A 107 3.54 -9.10 -1.19
C ALA A 107 2.44 -8.11 -0.79
N VAL A 108 1.18 -8.50 -0.95
CA VAL A 108 0.02 -7.63 -0.71
C VAL A 108 -0.16 -7.28 0.77
N GLY A 109 -0.70 -6.11 1.03
CA GLY A 109 -1.17 -5.69 2.35
C GLY A 109 -2.43 -6.43 2.78
N THR A 110 -3.06 -5.97 3.83
CA THR A 110 -4.28 -6.60 4.37
C THR A 110 -5.45 -6.47 3.42
N HIS A 111 -5.97 -7.60 2.92
CA HIS A 111 -7.18 -7.66 2.10
C HIS A 111 -8.42 -8.12 2.89
N GLY A 112 -8.21 -8.72 4.06
CA GLY A 112 -9.23 -9.34 4.90
C GLY A 112 -9.04 -10.86 5.00
N LEU A 113 -9.89 -11.50 5.80
CA LEU A 113 -9.73 -12.93 6.10
C LEU A 113 -10.64 -13.84 5.27
N ALA A 114 -11.71 -13.30 4.70
CA ALA A 114 -12.63 -14.08 3.88
C ALA A 114 -11.99 -14.46 2.54
N SER A 115 -12.27 -15.66 2.05
CA SER A 115 -11.72 -16.14 0.78
C SER A 115 -12.13 -15.29 -0.43
N GLY A 116 -13.25 -14.55 -0.36
CA GLY A 116 -13.69 -13.59 -1.38
C GLY A 116 -12.82 -12.34 -1.46
N CYS A 117 -12.05 -12.04 -0.40
CA CYS A 117 -11.14 -10.89 -0.35
C CYS A 117 -9.77 -11.19 -0.97
N ALA A 118 -9.53 -12.41 -1.45
CA ALA A 118 -8.26 -12.80 -2.06
C ALA A 118 -7.89 -11.88 -3.22
N PRO A 119 -6.63 -11.41 -3.31
CA PRO A 119 -6.15 -10.54 -4.39
C PRO A 119 -6.49 -11.05 -5.79
N SER A 120 -6.35 -12.36 -6.03
CA SER A 120 -6.69 -12.97 -7.32
C SER A 120 -8.16 -12.76 -7.73
N LYS A 121 -9.08 -12.77 -6.76
CA LYS A 121 -10.51 -12.54 -6.99
C LYS A 121 -10.82 -11.05 -7.13
N GLN A 122 -10.21 -10.21 -6.29
CA GLN A 122 -10.41 -8.76 -6.36
C GLN A 122 -9.80 -8.15 -7.63
N LEU A 123 -8.65 -8.63 -8.09
CA LEU A 123 -8.06 -8.25 -9.38
C LEU A 123 -8.97 -8.62 -10.56
N ALA A 124 -9.64 -9.76 -10.50
CA ALA A 124 -10.60 -10.16 -11.54
C ALA A 124 -11.82 -9.23 -11.57
N LEU A 125 -12.30 -8.80 -10.41
CA LEU A 125 -13.44 -7.87 -10.26
C LEU A 125 -13.06 -6.40 -10.50
N GLY A 126 -11.77 -6.04 -10.39
CA GLY A 126 -11.32 -4.65 -10.43
C GLY A 126 -11.57 -3.88 -9.13
N THR A 127 -11.67 -4.59 -8.02
CA THR A 127 -11.90 -4.02 -6.67
C THR A 127 -10.67 -4.12 -5.77
N ASP A 128 -9.54 -4.60 -6.28
CA ASP A 128 -8.29 -4.66 -5.54
C ASP A 128 -7.73 -3.25 -5.33
N TYR A 129 -7.62 -2.82 -4.06
CA TYR A 129 -7.21 -1.47 -3.71
C TYR A 129 -5.72 -1.20 -3.98
N GLU A 130 -4.88 -2.24 -4.08
CA GLU A 130 -3.46 -2.13 -4.40
C GLU A 130 -3.16 -2.16 -5.91
N THR A 131 -4.19 -2.27 -6.75
CA THR A 131 -4.06 -2.25 -8.20
C THR A 131 -3.17 -1.11 -8.72
N ALA A 132 -3.16 0.05 -8.04
CA ALA A 132 -2.33 1.19 -8.43
C ALA A 132 -0.83 0.85 -8.42
N ASN A 133 -0.34 0.16 -7.40
CA ASN A 133 1.06 -0.27 -7.27
C ASN A 133 1.42 -1.35 -8.29
N ILE A 134 0.52 -2.32 -8.48
CA ILE A 134 0.66 -3.39 -9.48
C ILE A 134 0.75 -2.78 -10.89
N LYS A 135 -0.16 -1.86 -11.23
CA LYS A 135 -0.14 -1.11 -12.51
C LYS A 135 1.16 -0.37 -12.72
N ALA A 136 1.66 0.30 -11.68
CA ALA A 136 2.90 1.07 -11.77
C ALA A 136 4.11 0.16 -12.07
N ALA A 137 4.18 -1.02 -11.48
CA ALA A 137 5.21 -2.01 -11.78
C ALA A 137 5.08 -2.57 -13.21
N LEU A 138 3.88 -2.91 -13.65
CA LEU A 138 3.60 -3.39 -15.01
C LEU A 138 3.91 -2.32 -16.07
N ALA A 139 3.66 -1.04 -15.78
CA ALA A 139 3.98 0.08 -16.66
C ALA A 139 5.50 0.27 -16.86
N LYS A 140 6.33 -0.20 -15.92
CA LYS A 140 7.80 -0.29 -16.09
C LYS A 140 8.22 -1.48 -16.96
N GLY A 141 7.28 -2.30 -17.40
CA GLY A 141 7.54 -3.50 -18.20
C GLY A 141 7.89 -4.74 -17.37
N TYR A 142 7.87 -4.68 -16.04
CA TYR A 142 8.17 -5.82 -15.17
C TYR A 142 7.03 -6.84 -15.17
N ALA A 143 7.36 -8.12 -14.98
CA ALA A 143 6.37 -9.10 -14.57
C ALA A 143 6.01 -8.86 -13.10
N VAL A 144 4.77 -9.15 -12.72
CA VAL A 144 4.31 -9.05 -11.33
C VAL A 144 3.70 -10.39 -10.92
N VAL A 145 4.13 -10.91 -9.78
CA VAL A 145 3.60 -12.13 -9.17
C VAL A 145 2.99 -11.75 -7.83
N VAL A 146 1.73 -12.11 -7.63
CA VAL A 146 0.94 -11.78 -6.44
C VAL A 146 0.51 -13.07 -5.76
N SER A 147 0.84 -13.27 -4.49
CA SER A 147 0.35 -14.39 -3.67
C SER A 147 -0.94 -13.98 -2.96
N ASP A 148 -1.94 -14.87 -2.95
CA ASP A 148 -3.15 -14.70 -2.13
C ASP A 148 -2.91 -15.03 -0.64
N TYR A 149 -1.74 -15.54 -0.30
CA TYR A 149 -1.46 -16.22 0.96
C TYR A 149 -2.38 -17.41 1.21
N ARG A 150 -2.24 -18.06 2.36
CA ARG A 150 -3.15 -19.14 2.73
C ARG A 150 -4.50 -18.57 3.19
N GLY A 151 -5.60 -19.18 2.72
CA GLY A 151 -6.98 -18.80 3.10
C GLY A 151 -7.91 -18.54 1.91
N ALA A 152 -7.36 -18.32 0.71
CA ALA A 152 -8.14 -18.03 -0.48
C ALA A 152 -8.81 -19.27 -1.09
N LEU A 153 -8.24 -20.46 -0.90
CA LEU A 153 -8.77 -21.72 -1.40
C LEU A 153 -9.94 -22.20 -0.55
N ALA A 154 -10.92 -22.88 -1.17
CA ALA A 154 -12.10 -23.37 -0.49
C ALA A 154 -11.75 -24.31 0.67
N GLY A 155 -12.29 -24.03 1.85
CA GLY A 155 -12.02 -24.79 3.07
C GLY A 155 -10.66 -24.52 3.72
N ALA A 156 -9.80 -23.67 3.15
CA ALA A 156 -8.59 -23.20 3.80
C ALA A 156 -8.89 -22.03 4.76
N THR A 157 -8.20 -21.98 5.88
CA THR A 157 -8.30 -20.87 6.84
C THR A 157 -7.16 -19.90 6.64
N SER A 158 -7.45 -18.59 6.73
CA SER A 158 -6.42 -17.56 6.68
C SER A 158 -5.42 -17.71 7.83
N THR A 159 -4.14 -17.56 7.51
CA THR A 159 -3.04 -17.49 8.48
C THR A 159 -2.43 -16.09 8.49
N TYR A 160 -3.31 -15.09 8.58
CA TYR A 160 -2.95 -13.68 8.58
C TYR A 160 -1.84 -13.39 9.59
N LEU A 161 -0.81 -12.67 9.14
CA LEU A 161 0.38 -12.27 9.89
C LEU A 161 1.24 -13.42 10.47
N ALA A 162 1.03 -14.67 10.04
CA ALA A 162 1.99 -15.74 10.30
C ALA A 162 3.21 -15.57 9.37
N GLY A 163 4.18 -14.77 9.82
CA GLY A 163 5.21 -14.18 8.98
C GLY A 163 6.04 -15.20 8.19
N LYS A 164 6.52 -16.29 8.84
CA LYS A 164 7.27 -17.36 8.15
C LYS A 164 6.43 -18.00 7.02
N ALA A 165 5.16 -18.32 7.28
CA ALA A 165 4.28 -18.94 6.29
C ALA A 165 4.03 -18.01 5.09
N GLN A 166 3.80 -16.72 5.35
CA GLN A 166 3.54 -15.74 4.30
C GLN A 166 4.81 -15.44 3.50
N GLY A 167 5.96 -15.33 4.13
CA GLY A 167 7.25 -15.17 3.47
C GLY A 167 7.57 -16.34 2.54
N ASN A 168 7.34 -17.59 3.00
CA ASN A 168 7.46 -18.78 2.17
C ASN A 168 6.52 -18.73 0.97
N ALA A 169 5.24 -18.40 1.19
CA ALA A 169 4.24 -18.34 0.12
C ALA A 169 4.61 -17.34 -0.99
N VAL A 170 5.15 -16.18 -0.62
CA VAL A 170 5.61 -15.16 -1.57
C VAL A 170 6.83 -15.66 -2.38
N ILE A 171 7.80 -16.29 -1.73
CA ILE A 171 8.96 -16.88 -2.41
C ILE A 171 8.50 -17.98 -3.38
N ASP A 172 7.62 -18.86 -2.93
CA ASP A 172 7.13 -20.00 -3.70
C ASP A 172 6.23 -19.58 -4.87
N SER A 173 5.53 -18.44 -4.74
CA SER A 173 4.75 -17.89 -5.86
C SER A 173 5.63 -17.56 -7.07
N PHE A 174 6.86 -17.10 -6.83
CA PHE A 174 7.80 -16.82 -7.92
C PHE A 174 8.32 -18.11 -8.58
N ARG A 175 8.59 -19.15 -7.79
CA ARG A 175 8.95 -20.48 -8.33
C ARG A 175 7.82 -21.03 -9.20
N ALA A 176 6.58 -20.96 -8.71
CA ALA A 176 5.40 -21.38 -9.44
C ALA A 176 5.19 -20.57 -10.72
N ALA A 177 5.35 -19.26 -10.68
CA ALA A 177 5.20 -18.37 -11.82
C ALA A 177 6.16 -18.70 -12.97
N ALA A 178 7.38 -19.10 -12.65
CA ALA A 178 8.36 -19.53 -13.65
C ALA A 178 7.99 -20.88 -14.31
N SER A 179 7.18 -21.68 -13.64
CA SER A 179 6.68 -22.97 -14.16
C SER A 179 5.39 -22.84 -14.98
N VAL A 180 4.75 -21.64 -15.01
CA VAL A 180 3.58 -21.41 -15.85
C VAL A 180 3.98 -21.44 -17.32
N PRO A 181 3.38 -22.32 -18.15
CA PRO A 181 3.71 -22.41 -19.57
C PRO A 181 3.53 -21.06 -20.29
N ASN A 182 4.54 -20.68 -21.05
CA ASN A 182 4.56 -19.43 -21.83
C ASN A 182 4.49 -18.12 -20.98
N SER A 183 4.75 -18.17 -19.68
CA SER A 183 4.84 -16.95 -18.87
C SER A 183 6.05 -16.09 -19.25
N GLY A 184 7.12 -16.71 -19.71
CA GLY A 184 8.40 -16.03 -19.98
C GLY A 184 9.14 -15.56 -18.72
N ILE A 185 8.67 -15.96 -17.53
CA ILE A 185 9.33 -15.69 -16.26
C ILE A 185 10.48 -16.69 -16.06
N SER A 186 11.63 -16.20 -15.61
CA SER A 186 12.82 -17.03 -15.36
C SER A 186 13.34 -16.79 -13.96
N LEU A 187 13.63 -17.86 -13.22
CA LEU A 187 14.26 -17.79 -11.89
C LEU A 187 15.69 -17.23 -11.94
N SER A 188 16.35 -17.28 -13.09
CA SER A 188 17.68 -16.67 -13.31
C SER A 188 17.62 -15.16 -13.60
N ALA A 189 16.43 -14.63 -13.92
CA ALA A 189 16.22 -13.20 -14.06
C ALA A 189 16.25 -12.49 -12.69
N PRO A 190 16.69 -11.23 -12.61
CA PRO A 190 16.60 -10.48 -11.37
C PRO A 190 15.15 -10.32 -10.92
N ALA A 191 14.88 -10.61 -9.64
CA ALA A 191 13.59 -10.36 -9.02
C ALA A 191 13.75 -9.50 -7.77
N GLY A 192 12.73 -8.72 -7.45
CA GLY A 192 12.66 -7.91 -6.23
C GLY A 192 11.34 -8.19 -5.49
N ILE A 193 11.39 -8.21 -4.18
CA ILE A 193 10.18 -8.34 -3.34
C ILE A 193 9.73 -6.94 -2.94
N TRP A 194 8.44 -6.67 -3.05
CA TRP A 194 7.83 -5.40 -2.64
C TRP A 194 6.56 -5.64 -1.86
N GLY A 195 6.46 -5.08 -0.65
CA GLY A 195 5.26 -5.17 0.19
C GLY A 195 5.09 -4.01 1.14
N TYR A 196 3.86 -3.83 1.63
CA TYR A 196 3.48 -2.81 2.60
C TYR A 196 2.55 -3.38 3.67
N SER A 197 2.61 -2.91 4.92
CA SER A 197 1.77 -3.37 6.03
C SER A 197 1.93 -4.88 6.26
N GLN A 198 0.89 -5.69 6.18
CA GLN A 198 1.01 -7.16 6.14
C GLN A 198 2.03 -7.61 5.10
N GLY A 199 1.99 -7.01 3.90
CA GLY A 199 2.95 -7.29 2.83
C GLY A 199 4.36 -6.84 3.18
N GLY A 200 4.51 -5.76 3.95
CA GLY A 200 5.79 -5.30 4.48
C GLY A 200 6.41 -6.31 5.44
N GLN A 201 5.61 -6.84 6.37
CA GLN A 201 6.03 -7.93 7.26
C GLN A 201 6.41 -9.17 6.45
N THR A 202 5.56 -9.56 5.51
CA THR A 202 5.80 -10.70 4.62
C THR A 202 7.09 -10.56 3.83
N ALA A 203 7.33 -9.38 3.23
CA ALA A 203 8.55 -9.09 2.47
C ALA A 203 9.81 -9.16 3.35
N ALA A 204 9.72 -8.65 4.59
CA ALA A 204 10.82 -8.71 5.54
C ALA A 204 11.09 -10.16 6.03
N PHE A 205 10.04 -10.95 6.32
CA PHE A 205 10.20 -12.38 6.62
C PHE A 205 10.79 -13.15 5.44
N ALA A 206 10.31 -12.89 4.22
CA ALA A 206 10.91 -13.47 3.02
C ALA A 206 12.40 -13.13 2.94
N ALA A 207 12.79 -11.87 3.18
CA ALA A 207 14.18 -11.43 3.16
C ALA A 207 15.05 -12.14 4.20
N GLU A 208 14.55 -12.34 5.42
CA GLU A 208 15.27 -13.08 6.48
C GLU A 208 15.45 -14.57 6.14
N GLN A 209 14.58 -15.13 5.31
CA GLN A 209 14.60 -16.55 4.94
C GLN A 209 15.37 -16.85 3.64
N LEU A 210 15.70 -15.84 2.82
CA LEU A 210 16.26 -16.04 1.47
C LEU A 210 17.48 -16.97 1.48
N SER A 211 18.43 -16.76 2.39
CA SER A 211 19.68 -17.52 2.41
C SER A 211 19.51 -19.00 2.74
N THR A 212 18.43 -19.39 3.40
CA THR A 212 18.17 -20.76 3.84
C THR A 212 17.05 -21.44 3.07
N TYR A 213 16.02 -20.69 2.70
CA TYR A 213 14.83 -21.22 2.05
C TYR A 213 14.87 -21.12 0.51
N ALA A 214 15.60 -20.12 -0.04
CA ALA A 214 15.62 -19.85 -1.46
C ALA A 214 16.98 -19.36 -1.98
N PRO A 215 18.10 -20.04 -1.64
CA PRO A 215 19.44 -19.60 -2.04
C PRO A 215 19.65 -19.63 -3.56
N GLU A 216 18.84 -20.38 -4.30
CA GLU A 216 18.89 -20.51 -5.76
C GLU A 216 18.25 -19.34 -6.50
N LEU A 217 17.41 -18.52 -5.83
CA LEU A 217 16.69 -17.43 -6.47
C LEU A 217 17.53 -16.17 -6.55
N LYS A 218 17.49 -15.50 -7.70
CA LYS A 218 18.19 -14.23 -7.91
C LYS A 218 17.36 -13.04 -7.41
N ILE A 219 17.11 -12.99 -6.10
CA ILE A 219 16.49 -11.83 -5.46
C ILE A 219 17.57 -10.75 -5.28
N VAL A 220 17.35 -9.56 -5.83
CA VAL A 220 18.36 -8.47 -5.86
C VAL A 220 18.05 -7.33 -4.90
N GLY A 221 16.91 -7.36 -4.25
CA GLY A 221 16.53 -6.39 -3.23
C GLY A 221 15.10 -6.59 -2.74
N VAL A 222 14.82 -6.04 -1.56
CA VAL A 222 13.51 -6.09 -0.90
C VAL A 222 13.09 -4.68 -0.52
N ALA A 223 11.91 -4.25 -0.94
CA ALA A 223 11.26 -3.01 -0.52
C ALA A 223 10.10 -3.35 0.42
N ALA A 224 10.16 -2.88 1.66
CA ALA A 224 9.18 -3.19 2.68
C ALA A 224 8.83 -1.94 3.49
N GLY A 225 7.55 -1.62 3.58
CA GLY A 225 7.07 -0.45 4.31
C GLY A 225 5.96 -0.75 5.29
N GLY A 226 5.71 0.15 6.25
CA GLY A 226 4.66 0.02 7.25
C GLY A 226 4.72 -1.31 7.99
N ILE A 227 5.91 -1.78 8.37
CA ILE A 227 6.18 -3.15 8.80
C ILE A 227 5.76 -3.36 10.26
N PRO A 228 4.77 -4.20 10.58
CA PRO A 228 4.52 -4.65 11.95
C PRO A 228 5.62 -5.65 12.36
N GLY A 229 6.79 -5.11 12.76
CA GLY A 229 7.99 -5.89 13.07
C GLY A 229 8.10 -6.35 14.52
N ASP A 230 7.35 -5.72 15.42
CA ASP A 230 7.24 -6.04 16.85
C ASP A 230 5.77 -6.20 17.21
N PHE A 231 5.36 -7.45 17.41
CA PHE A 231 3.94 -7.77 17.63
C PHE A 231 3.42 -7.35 18.99
N PHE A 232 4.27 -7.25 20.01
CA PHE A 232 3.87 -6.76 21.32
C PHE A 232 3.50 -5.27 21.25
N LYS A 233 4.37 -4.46 20.65
CA LYS A 233 4.11 -3.04 20.42
C LYS A 233 2.92 -2.80 19.49
N THR A 234 2.80 -3.60 18.42
CA THR A 234 1.68 -3.48 17.49
C THR A 234 0.36 -3.82 18.18
N ALA A 235 0.31 -4.88 18.97
CA ALA A 235 -0.91 -5.27 19.70
C ALA A 235 -1.34 -4.19 20.71
N ASP A 236 -0.39 -3.65 21.47
CA ASP A 236 -0.64 -2.56 22.42
C ASP A 236 -1.18 -1.30 21.71
N TYR A 237 -0.56 -0.92 20.60
CA TYR A 237 -0.95 0.24 19.81
C TYR A 237 -2.33 0.11 19.16
N LEU A 238 -2.73 -1.11 18.77
CA LEU A 238 -4.02 -1.38 18.12
C LEU A 238 -5.16 -1.59 19.12
N ASN A 239 -4.85 -1.97 20.35
CA ASN A 239 -5.87 -2.24 21.37
C ASN A 239 -6.59 -0.96 21.81
N GLY A 240 -7.90 -0.90 21.62
CA GLY A 240 -8.70 0.29 21.90
C GLY A 240 -8.58 1.42 20.87
N SER A 241 -7.89 1.18 19.75
CA SER A 241 -7.70 2.16 18.68
C SER A 241 -8.63 1.92 17.49
N ILE A 242 -8.58 2.85 16.52
CA ILE A 242 -9.27 2.69 15.22
C ILE A 242 -8.81 1.44 14.46
N GLY A 243 -7.61 0.91 14.75
CA GLY A 243 -7.02 -0.27 14.10
C GLY A 243 -7.33 -1.60 14.78
N PHE A 244 -8.24 -1.66 15.74
CA PHE A 244 -8.56 -2.90 16.48
C PHE A 244 -8.89 -4.08 15.54
N ALA A 245 -9.50 -3.84 14.39
CA ALA A 245 -9.80 -4.88 13.41
C ALA A 245 -8.55 -5.67 12.99
N PHE A 246 -7.39 -5.04 12.91
CA PHE A 246 -6.13 -5.71 12.56
C PHE A 246 -5.62 -6.59 13.70
N LEU A 247 -5.82 -6.17 14.96
CA LEU A 247 -5.55 -7.01 16.14
C LEU A 247 -6.46 -8.24 16.15
N GLY A 248 -7.76 -8.06 15.94
CA GLY A 248 -8.73 -9.15 15.84
C GLY A 248 -8.39 -10.12 14.70
N SER A 249 -8.03 -9.59 13.53
CA SER A 249 -7.59 -10.38 12.38
C SER A 249 -6.32 -11.18 12.69
N ALA A 250 -5.35 -10.59 13.41
CA ALA A 250 -4.13 -11.28 13.82
C ALA A 250 -4.43 -12.43 14.80
N ILE A 251 -5.35 -12.24 15.74
CA ILE A 251 -5.80 -13.29 16.65
C ILE A 251 -6.38 -14.47 15.87
N VAL A 252 -7.26 -14.22 14.90
CA VAL A 252 -7.82 -15.28 14.04
C VAL A 252 -6.72 -15.97 13.24
N GLY A 253 -5.89 -15.20 12.54
CA GLY A 253 -4.85 -15.74 11.65
C GLY A 253 -3.78 -16.56 12.37
N LEU A 254 -3.29 -16.07 13.50
CA LEU A 254 -2.31 -16.78 14.34
C LEU A 254 -2.96 -17.96 15.07
N GLY A 255 -4.23 -17.83 15.50
CA GLY A 255 -4.99 -18.95 16.05
C GLY A 255 -5.14 -20.12 15.06
N ASN A 256 -5.37 -19.82 13.78
CA ASN A 256 -5.43 -20.81 12.71
C ASN A 256 -4.06 -21.44 12.43
N GLN A 257 -2.98 -20.65 12.49
CA GLN A 257 -1.62 -21.15 12.26
C GLN A 257 -1.10 -21.98 13.44
N TYR A 258 -1.39 -21.56 14.66
CA TYR A 258 -0.90 -22.14 15.90
C TYR A 258 -2.04 -22.62 16.82
N PRO A 259 -2.91 -23.55 16.35
CA PRO A 259 -4.00 -24.05 17.17
C PRO A 259 -3.46 -24.73 18.42
N GLY A 260 -3.97 -24.37 19.57
CA GLY A 260 -3.52 -24.82 20.88
C GLY A 260 -2.48 -23.91 21.55
N GLN A 261 -1.71 -23.09 20.82
CA GLN A 261 -0.87 -22.05 21.42
C GLN A 261 -1.63 -20.76 21.66
N LEU A 262 -2.58 -20.43 20.77
CA LEU A 262 -3.56 -19.37 20.98
C LEU A 262 -4.93 -20.01 21.27
N PRO A 263 -5.26 -20.34 22.54
CA PRO A 263 -6.48 -21.05 22.89
C PRO A 263 -7.69 -20.08 22.94
N ILE A 264 -8.08 -19.53 21.80
CA ILE A 264 -9.16 -18.52 21.67
C ILE A 264 -10.43 -18.99 22.39
N ASN A 265 -10.81 -20.26 22.22
CA ASN A 265 -12.01 -20.82 22.84
C ASN A 265 -11.99 -20.81 24.38
N LEU A 266 -10.81 -20.79 24.98
CA LEU A 266 -10.62 -20.71 26.43
C LEU A 266 -10.56 -19.28 26.95
N LEU A 267 -9.97 -18.38 26.15
CA LEU A 267 -9.69 -16.99 26.52
C LEU A 267 -10.85 -16.05 26.16
N ALA A 268 -11.50 -16.26 25.01
CA ALA A 268 -12.57 -15.40 24.54
C ALA A 268 -13.90 -15.72 25.22
N ASN A 269 -14.68 -14.68 25.57
CA ASN A 269 -16.09 -14.80 25.92
C ASN A 269 -16.94 -15.01 24.63
N ASP A 270 -18.25 -15.11 24.75
CA ASP A 270 -19.12 -15.41 23.62
C ASP A 270 -19.22 -14.22 22.66
N GLU A 271 -19.17 -12.98 23.12
CA GLU A 271 -19.12 -11.77 22.30
C GLU A 271 -17.79 -11.70 21.52
N GLY A 272 -16.66 -12.02 22.16
CA GLY A 272 -15.36 -12.08 21.53
C GLY A 272 -15.30 -13.15 20.42
N LYS A 273 -15.86 -14.34 20.64
CA LYS A 273 -15.95 -15.37 19.60
C LYS A 273 -16.79 -14.89 18.41
N ALA A 274 -17.95 -14.28 18.67
CA ALA A 274 -18.82 -13.75 17.62
C ALA A 274 -18.13 -12.61 16.84
N ALA A 275 -17.39 -11.72 17.52
CA ALA A 275 -16.63 -10.66 16.89
C ALA A 275 -15.50 -11.20 15.99
N LEU A 276 -14.73 -12.20 16.45
CA LEU A 276 -13.68 -12.84 15.66
C LEU A 276 -14.25 -13.62 14.47
N GLU A 277 -15.39 -14.28 14.63
CA GLU A 277 -16.10 -14.93 13.52
C GLU A 277 -16.55 -13.89 12.49
N LYS A 278 -17.15 -12.78 12.91
CA LYS A 278 -17.54 -11.68 12.02
C LYS A 278 -16.33 -11.15 11.26
N ILE A 279 -15.22 -10.81 11.93
CA ILE A 279 -13.97 -10.34 11.31
C ILE A 279 -13.46 -11.36 10.28
N SER A 280 -13.60 -12.66 10.54
CA SER A 280 -13.14 -13.72 9.62
C SER A 280 -13.89 -13.74 8.28
N THR A 281 -15.06 -13.12 8.20
CA THR A 281 -15.91 -13.03 7.00
C THR A 281 -15.82 -11.70 6.27
N GLN A 282 -14.99 -10.77 6.75
CA GLN A 282 -14.92 -9.39 6.24
C GLN A 282 -13.66 -9.15 5.39
N CYS A 283 -13.79 -8.25 4.41
CA CYS A 283 -12.66 -7.61 3.75
C CYS A 283 -12.16 -6.41 4.55
N VAL A 284 -10.95 -5.93 4.21
CA VAL A 284 -10.18 -5.00 5.05
C VAL A 284 -10.94 -3.74 5.46
N PHE A 285 -11.55 -3.01 4.52
CA PHE A 285 -12.23 -1.74 4.85
C PHE A 285 -13.50 -1.98 5.66
N GLN A 286 -14.24 -3.04 5.37
CA GLN A 286 -15.40 -3.41 6.17
C GLN A 286 -14.98 -3.78 7.59
N ALA A 287 -13.95 -4.61 7.76
CA ALA A 287 -13.44 -4.97 9.09
C ALA A 287 -12.97 -3.73 9.85
N LEU A 288 -12.21 -2.84 9.18
CA LEU A 288 -11.67 -1.61 9.76
C LEU A 288 -12.77 -0.69 10.26
N PHE A 289 -13.79 -0.41 9.44
CA PHE A 289 -14.83 0.55 9.83
C PHE A 289 -15.86 0.01 10.82
N GLU A 290 -16.10 -1.31 10.83
CA GLU A 290 -17.09 -1.91 11.72
C GLU A 290 -16.53 -2.35 13.09
N ASN A 291 -15.21 -2.33 13.30
CA ASN A 291 -14.58 -2.84 14.52
C ASN A 291 -13.53 -1.85 15.07
N GLN A 292 -13.87 -0.56 15.12
CA GLN A 292 -13.01 0.49 15.67
C GLN A 292 -13.13 0.61 17.20
N ASN A 293 -12.08 1.14 17.83
CA ASN A 293 -12.09 1.62 19.22
C ASN A 293 -12.49 0.55 20.26
N THR A 294 -12.26 -0.71 19.94
CA THR A 294 -12.60 -1.83 20.83
C THR A 294 -11.38 -2.22 21.67
N ASN A 295 -11.56 -2.31 22.98
CA ASN A 295 -10.54 -2.87 23.87
C ASN A 295 -10.73 -4.38 23.99
N ILE A 296 -9.64 -5.15 23.83
CA ILE A 296 -9.67 -6.62 23.85
C ILE A 296 -10.28 -7.19 25.13
N ALA A 297 -10.14 -6.51 26.27
CA ALA A 297 -10.71 -6.95 27.54
C ALA A 297 -12.23 -7.14 27.49
N GLN A 298 -12.95 -6.43 26.62
CA GLN A 298 -14.39 -6.62 26.40
C GLN A 298 -14.73 -8.01 25.82
N TYR A 299 -13.78 -8.59 25.11
CA TYR A 299 -13.93 -9.86 24.37
C TYR A 299 -13.28 -11.05 25.06
N THR A 300 -12.68 -10.84 26.22
CA THR A 300 -12.07 -11.91 27.02
C THR A 300 -12.98 -12.37 28.16
N ARG A 301 -12.80 -13.61 28.61
CA ARG A 301 -13.45 -14.09 29.83
C ARG A 301 -12.90 -13.34 31.02
N ASN A 302 -13.80 -12.93 31.94
CA ASN A 302 -13.46 -12.20 33.15
C ASN A 302 -12.72 -10.86 32.93
N GLY A 303 -12.80 -10.28 31.72
CA GLY A 303 -12.16 -9.00 31.41
C GLY A 303 -10.63 -9.04 31.41
N ILE A 304 -10.02 -10.19 31.06
CA ILE A 304 -8.55 -10.32 30.95
C ILE A 304 -8.02 -9.25 30.01
N THR A 305 -7.08 -8.45 30.47
CA THR A 305 -6.48 -7.34 29.74
C THR A 305 -5.49 -7.84 28.66
N LEU A 306 -5.11 -6.96 27.74
CA LEU A 306 -4.08 -7.29 26.76
C LEU A 306 -2.75 -7.66 27.43
N GLU A 307 -2.33 -6.93 28.45
CA GLU A 307 -1.10 -7.19 29.22
C GLU A 307 -1.12 -8.60 29.82
N GLU A 308 -2.22 -8.98 30.46
CA GLU A 308 -2.39 -10.32 31.03
C GLU A 308 -2.40 -11.40 29.95
N LEU A 309 -3.02 -11.16 28.78
CA LEU A 309 -2.96 -12.08 27.63
C LEU A 309 -1.54 -12.27 27.11
N LEU A 310 -0.79 -11.18 26.99
CA LEU A 310 0.62 -11.21 26.53
C LEU A 310 1.55 -11.90 27.54
N ALA A 311 1.17 -11.95 28.83
CA ALA A 311 1.91 -12.68 29.86
C ALA A 311 1.65 -14.20 29.83
N VAL A 312 0.62 -14.67 29.11
CA VAL A 312 0.40 -16.12 28.90
C VAL A 312 1.52 -16.67 28.04
N GLU A 313 2.29 -17.64 28.55
CA GLU A 313 3.50 -18.16 27.89
C GLU A 313 3.26 -18.60 26.44
N SER A 314 2.19 -19.33 26.17
CA SER A 314 1.89 -19.80 24.80
C SER A 314 1.53 -18.67 23.84
N VAL A 315 0.88 -17.61 24.32
CA VAL A 315 0.59 -16.38 23.57
C VAL A 315 1.91 -15.64 23.30
N ASN A 316 2.70 -15.43 24.36
CA ASN A 316 3.98 -14.75 24.29
C ASN A 316 4.92 -15.38 23.24
N VAL A 317 5.14 -16.69 23.31
CA VAL A 317 5.97 -17.44 22.35
C VAL A 317 5.45 -17.33 20.93
N THR A 318 4.12 -17.33 20.75
CA THR A 318 3.51 -17.21 19.42
C THR A 318 3.74 -15.82 18.81
N LEU A 319 3.59 -14.76 19.60
CA LEU A 319 3.84 -13.38 19.13
C LEU A 319 5.34 -13.13 18.93
N ASP A 320 6.16 -13.64 19.84
CA ASP A 320 7.62 -13.54 19.73
C ASP A 320 8.15 -14.16 18.42
N ALA A 321 7.56 -15.26 17.97
CA ALA A 321 7.86 -15.90 16.67
C ALA A 321 7.51 -15.03 15.46
N GLN A 322 6.71 -13.97 15.62
CA GLN A 322 6.40 -13.00 14.56
C GLN A 322 7.31 -11.76 14.62
N THR A 323 8.24 -11.68 15.56
CA THR A 323 9.16 -10.53 15.71
C THR A 323 10.28 -10.60 14.68
N LEU A 324 10.43 -9.53 13.91
CA LEU A 324 11.48 -9.34 12.88
C LEU A 324 12.77 -8.74 13.47
N GLY A 325 13.80 -8.65 12.65
CA GLY A 325 15.11 -8.12 13.04
C GLY A 325 16.07 -9.17 13.61
N ARG A 326 15.67 -10.44 13.66
CA ARG A 326 16.46 -11.56 14.19
C ARG A 326 17.26 -12.28 13.13
N GLY A 327 16.71 -12.41 11.93
CA GLY A 327 17.37 -13.03 10.79
C GLY A 327 18.42 -12.14 10.13
N ASN A 328 19.26 -12.73 9.29
CA ASN A 328 20.20 -12.00 8.46
C ASN A 328 19.60 -11.81 7.07
N ILE A 329 19.64 -10.59 6.55
CA ILE A 329 19.19 -10.28 5.21
C ILE A 329 20.41 -10.16 4.29
N SER A 330 20.50 -11.02 3.28
CA SER A 330 21.64 -11.12 2.35
C SER A 330 21.57 -10.13 1.19
N VAL A 331 20.44 -9.43 1.02
CA VAL A 331 20.19 -8.49 -0.07
C VAL A 331 19.92 -7.08 0.47
N PRO A 332 20.12 -6.02 -0.33
CA PRO A 332 19.75 -4.66 0.10
C PRO A 332 18.26 -4.53 0.41
N MET A 333 17.94 -3.71 1.40
CA MET A 333 16.56 -3.42 1.80
C MET A 333 16.25 -1.93 1.67
N TYR A 334 15.11 -1.61 1.05
CA TYR A 334 14.48 -0.31 1.13
C TYR A 334 13.33 -0.38 2.12
N GLN A 335 13.54 0.20 3.29
CA GLN A 335 12.52 0.33 4.32
C GLN A 335 11.87 1.71 4.24
N TYR A 336 10.55 1.79 4.43
CA TYR A 336 9.84 3.07 4.45
C TYR A 336 8.66 3.03 5.39
N HIS A 337 8.28 4.21 5.92
CA HIS A 337 7.23 4.29 6.95
C HIS A 337 6.52 5.64 6.92
N GLY A 338 5.27 5.70 7.35
CA GLY A 338 4.51 6.93 7.56
C GLY A 338 4.85 7.56 8.91
N GLN A 339 5.20 8.85 8.93
CA GLN A 339 5.46 9.53 10.20
C GLN A 339 4.18 9.70 11.03
N ALA A 340 3.04 9.73 10.37
CA ALA A 340 1.71 9.82 10.97
C ALA A 340 0.98 8.46 10.97
N ASP A 341 1.72 7.33 10.90
CA ASP A 341 1.15 5.98 10.85
C ASP A 341 0.34 5.69 12.13
N GLU A 342 -0.95 5.51 11.96
CA GLU A 342 -1.93 5.30 13.03
C GLU A 342 -2.19 3.83 13.36
N PHE A 343 -1.57 2.90 12.59
CA PHE A 343 -1.72 1.46 12.80
C PHE A 343 -0.43 0.78 13.25
N ILE A 344 0.71 1.26 12.77
CA ILE A 344 2.02 0.66 13.05
C ILE A 344 2.93 1.70 13.71
N PRO A 345 3.30 1.53 14.99
CA PRO A 345 4.11 2.54 15.70
C PRO A 345 5.45 2.79 15.03
N LEU A 346 5.80 4.07 14.84
CA LEU A 346 7.03 4.48 14.16
C LEU A 346 8.31 3.99 14.85
N ASP A 347 8.30 3.89 16.17
CA ASP A 347 9.49 3.49 16.95
C ASP A 347 9.93 2.05 16.64
N GLN A 348 8.99 1.14 16.34
CA GLN A 348 9.36 -0.22 15.92
C GLN A 348 10.01 -0.24 14.53
N ALA A 349 9.58 0.63 13.59
CA ALA A 349 10.22 0.74 12.29
C ALA A 349 11.66 1.25 12.41
N VAL A 350 11.90 2.21 13.30
CA VAL A 350 13.25 2.70 13.63
C VAL A 350 14.09 1.61 14.29
N GLY A 351 13.51 0.88 15.24
CA GLY A 351 14.15 -0.26 15.89
C GLY A 351 14.54 -1.35 14.91
N LEU A 352 13.67 -1.69 13.97
CA LEU A 352 13.90 -2.68 12.94
C LEU A 352 15.04 -2.27 11.99
N LYS A 353 15.07 -1.00 11.53
CA LYS A 353 16.20 -0.44 10.78
C LYS A 353 17.52 -0.67 11.51
N LYS A 354 17.57 -0.27 12.81
CA LYS A 354 18.75 -0.42 13.65
C LYS A 354 19.20 -1.88 13.76
N ALA A 355 18.25 -2.80 13.96
CA ALA A 355 18.52 -4.23 14.07
C ALA A 355 19.15 -4.82 12.79
N TYR A 356 18.61 -4.45 11.61
CA TYR A 356 19.16 -4.89 10.34
C TYR A 356 20.52 -4.24 10.02
N CYS A 357 20.67 -2.95 10.30
CA CYS A 357 21.95 -2.26 10.14
C CYS A 357 23.06 -2.88 11.01
N ALA A 358 22.75 -3.24 12.27
CA ALA A 358 23.69 -3.92 13.16
C ALA A 358 24.16 -5.29 12.63
N LYS A 359 23.36 -5.92 11.75
CA LYS A 359 23.69 -7.18 11.05
C LYS A 359 24.34 -6.95 9.67
N SER A 360 24.80 -5.72 9.40
CA SER A 360 25.44 -5.33 8.14
C SER A 360 24.54 -5.38 6.90
N THR A 361 23.22 -5.46 7.06
CA THR A 361 22.29 -5.28 5.96
C THR A 361 22.35 -3.83 5.48
N LYS A 362 22.43 -3.62 4.16
CA LYS A 362 22.33 -2.28 3.56
C LYS A 362 20.87 -1.85 3.57
N VAL A 363 20.49 -1.06 4.56
CA VAL A 363 19.13 -0.49 4.67
C VAL A 363 19.15 0.95 4.21
N LYS A 364 18.28 1.30 3.25
CA LYS A 364 17.86 2.67 2.97
C LYS A 364 16.52 2.87 3.66
N PHE A 365 16.35 3.93 4.47
CA PHE A 365 15.11 4.20 5.17
C PHE A 365 14.61 5.61 4.84
N ASP A 366 13.38 5.71 4.34
CA ASP A 366 12.70 6.98 4.06
C ASP A 366 11.43 7.09 4.93
N LEU A 367 11.18 8.29 5.48
CA LEU A 367 9.97 8.66 6.20
C LEU A 367 9.08 9.53 5.33
N TYR A 368 7.81 9.17 5.28
CA TYR A 368 6.79 9.89 4.57
C TYR A 368 5.93 10.69 5.56
N PRO A 369 5.68 11.98 5.32
CA PRO A 369 4.88 12.81 6.23
C PRO A 369 3.38 12.55 6.04
N SER A 370 2.98 11.31 6.01
CA SER A 370 1.62 10.84 5.79
C SER A 370 1.27 9.70 6.73
N GLU A 371 0.00 9.36 6.78
CA GLU A 371 -0.55 8.25 7.54
C GLU A 371 -0.32 6.91 6.82
N HIS A 372 -0.77 5.81 7.41
CA HIS A 372 -0.48 4.46 6.94
C HIS A 372 -0.89 4.21 5.47
N ILE A 373 -2.15 4.48 5.14
CA ILE A 373 -2.72 4.11 3.82
C ILE A 373 -2.12 4.98 2.70
N VAL A 374 -1.99 6.29 2.91
CA VAL A 374 -1.38 7.20 1.92
C VAL A 374 0.07 6.85 1.66
N THR A 375 0.83 6.54 2.72
CA THR A 375 2.26 6.16 2.60
C THR A 375 2.48 5.00 1.64
N GLN A 376 1.59 4.01 1.63
CA GLN A 376 1.65 2.84 0.74
C GLN A 376 1.75 3.25 -0.74
N PHE A 377 0.94 4.22 -1.15
CA PHE A 377 0.88 4.66 -2.54
C PHE A 377 1.87 5.78 -2.84
N GLN A 378 2.14 6.63 -1.85
CA GLN A 378 3.12 7.71 -1.96
C GLN A 378 4.53 7.18 -2.20
N ALA A 379 4.88 6.07 -1.59
CA ALA A 379 6.20 5.45 -1.73
C ALA A 379 6.44 4.76 -3.08
N ALA A 380 5.38 4.39 -3.80
CA ALA A 380 5.48 3.55 -5.00
C ALA A 380 6.47 4.05 -6.07
N PRO A 381 6.53 5.35 -6.45
CA PRO A 381 7.51 5.84 -7.41
C PRO A 381 8.96 5.65 -6.95
N THR A 382 9.22 5.87 -5.65
CA THR A 382 10.57 5.70 -5.05
C THR A 382 10.94 4.23 -4.98
N VAL A 383 10.01 3.36 -4.56
CA VAL A 383 10.20 1.90 -4.56
C VAL A 383 10.56 1.40 -5.94
N LEU A 384 9.79 1.78 -6.97
CA LEU A 384 10.04 1.34 -8.34
C LEU A 384 11.35 1.86 -8.91
N THR A 385 11.74 3.08 -8.57
CA THR A 385 13.06 3.63 -8.95
C THR A 385 14.17 2.87 -8.26
N TRP A 386 14.02 2.58 -6.97
CA TRP A 386 15.00 1.81 -6.22
C TRP A 386 15.12 0.37 -6.74
N LEU A 387 14.02 -0.31 -7.04
CA LEU A 387 14.02 -1.64 -7.63
C LEU A 387 14.66 -1.64 -9.03
N ALA A 388 14.38 -0.63 -9.86
CA ALA A 388 15.01 -0.48 -11.18
C ALA A 388 16.54 -0.42 -11.08
N ASP A 389 17.06 0.29 -10.09
CA ASP A 389 18.50 0.35 -9.81
C ASP A 389 19.06 -1.02 -9.38
N ARG A 390 18.29 -1.80 -8.60
CA ARG A 390 18.68 -3.18 -8.23
C ARG A 390 18.67 -4.11 -9.44
N PHE A 391 17.65 -4.02 -10.27
CA PHE A 391 17.58 -4.80 -11.52
C PHE A 391 18.72 -4.47 -12.49
N ALA A 392 19.16 -3.22 -12.49
CA ALA A 392 20.31 -2.77 -13.27
C ALA A 392 21.69 -3.10 -12.63
N GLY A 393 21.70 -3.79 -11.46
CA GLY A 393 22.93 -4.16 -10.76
C GLY A 393 23.68 -3.01 -10.09
N LYS A 394 23.05 -1.83 -9.95
CA LYS A 394 23.67 -0.70 -9.27
C LYS A 394 23.82 -0.97 -7.76
N THR A 395 24.86 -0.44 -7.15
CA THR A 395 25.08 -0.54 -5.71
C THR A 395 23.96 0.16 -4.93
N ALA A 396 23.46 -0.47 -3.88
CA ALA A 396 22.43 0.11 -3.03
C ALA A 396 23.00 1.18 -2.11
N ASP A 397 22.31 2.31 -2.02
CA ASP A 397 22.52 3.30 -0.96
C ASP A 397 22.11 2.73 0.39
N SER A 398 22.71 3.25 1.47
CA SER A 398 22.36 2.88 2.83
C SER A 398 22.30 4.12 3.73
N THR A 399 21.32 4.16 4.61
CA THR A 399 21.18 5.18 5.66
C THR A 399 21.55 4.63 7.05
N CYS A 400 22.25 3.49 7.11
CA CYS A 400 22.66 2.87 8.40
C CYS A 400 23.59 3.76 9.21
N ASN A 401 24.38 4.60 8.57
CA ASN A 401 25.36 5.48 9.23
C ASN A 401 24.81 6.89 9.53
N THR A 402 23.51 7.14 9.35
CA THR A 402 22.92 8.42 9.71
C THR A 402 22.93 8.60 11.23
N THR A 403 23.39 9.77 11.68
CA THR A 403 23.42 10.16 13.10
C THR A 403 22.23 11.03 13.52
N ALA A 404 21.20 11.09 12.66
CA ALA A 404 19.99 11.83 12.96
C ALA A 404 19.31 11.28 14.23
N ALA A 405 18.75 12.17 15.04
CA ALA A 405 17.93 11.77 16.18
C ALA A 405 16.71 10.98 15.69
N ASP A 406 16.24 10.02 16.51
CA ASP A 406 15.07 9.23 16.18
C ASP A 406 13.86 10.15 15.90
N PRO A 407 13.14 9.91 14.80
CA PRO A 407 12.00 10.73 14.44
C PRO A 407 10.87 10.53 15.45
N LYS A 408 10.12 11.60 15.69
CA LYS A 408 8.92 11.55 16.52
C LYS A 408 7.69 11.23 15.66
N PRO A 409 6.77 10.37 16.12
CA PRO A 409 5.51 10.17 15.44
C PRO A 409 4.68 11.45 15.47
N THR A 410 3.88 11.67 14.44
CA THR A 410 2.87 12.73 14.38
C THR A 410 1.45 12.18 14.45
N ALA A 411 1.29 10.87 14.45
CA ALA A 411 0.03 10.20 14.73
C ALA A 411 -0.35 10.33 16.21
N ASN A 412 -1.64 10.36 16.45
CA ASN A 412 -2.18 10.19 17.79
C ASN A 412 -2.62 8.72 17.98
N PRO A 413 -1.87 7.89 18.72
CA PRO A 413 -2.17 6.47 18.87
C PRO A 413 -3.26 6.26 19.91
N GLY A 414 -4.43 6.72 19.71
CA GLY A 414 -5.53 6.58 20.66
C GLY A 414 -6.82 6.19 19.97
N GLY A 415 -7.81 5.80 20.78
CA GLY A 415 -9.17 5.71 20.32
C GLY A 415 -9.63 7.07 19.78
N GLY A 416 -10.56 7.07 18.85
CA GLY A 416 -11.11 8.27 18.25
C GLY A 416 -11.56 8.05 16.82
N ASP A 417 -11.59 9.12 16.07
CA ASP A 417 -11.98 9.09 14.66
C ASP A 417 -10.79 8.77 13.76
N PHE A 418 -11.04 8.09 12.65
CA PHE A 418 -10.06 7.91 11.58
C PHE A 418 -9.98 9.20 10.76
N ILE A 419 -8.88 9.93 10.93
CA ILE A 419 -8.66 11.23 10.29
C ILE A 419 -7.40 11.16 9.42
N VAL A 420 -7.58 11.37 8.11
CA VAL A 420 -6.49 11.61 7.18
C VAL A 420 -6.15 13.10 7.18
N SER A 421 -5.01 13.47 7.77
CA SER A 421 -4.58 14.86 7.88
C SER A 421 -3.61 15.24 6.75
N LEU A 422 -4.05 16.18 5.89
CA LEU A 422 -3.23 16.79 4.85
C LEU A 422 -2.58 18.05 5.42
N LYS A 423 -1.35 17.95 5.89
CA LYS A 423 -0.65 19.11 6.51
C LYS A 423 0.18 19.86 5.47
N SER A 424 -0.33 20.99 4.98
CA SER A 424 0.34 21.85 3.99
C SER A 424 0.77 21.09 2.72
N TRP A 425 -0.13 20.26 2.19
CA TRP A 425 0.15 19.52 0.96
C TRP A 425 0.27 20.47 -0.23
N PRO A 426 1.25 20.29 -1.13
CA PRO A 426 1.38 21.06 -2.36
C PRO A 426 0.09 21.10 -3.16
N LEU A 427 -0.31 22.32 -3.56
CA LEU A 427 -1.50 22.57 -4.37
C LEU A 427 -1.09 23.17 -5.72
N ASN A 428 -1.29 22.41 -6.80
CA ASN A 428 -1.20 22.92 -8.15
C ASN A 428 -2.60 23.31 -8.63
N ALA A 429 -2.79 24.58 -8.97
CA ALA A 429 -4.10 25.05 -9.37
C ALA A 429 -4.05 25.95 -10.60
N ALA A 430 -5.01 25.74 -11.48
CA ALA A 430 -5.23 26.51 -12.69
C ALA A 430 -6.68 27.00 -12.74
N VAL A 431 -6.90 28.29 -13.01
CA VAL A 431 -8.20 28.90 -13.12
C VAL A 431 -8.34 29.58 -14.48
N GLY A 432 -9.29 29.11 -15.29
CA GLY A 432 -9.59 29.67 -16.60
C GLY A 432 -10.53 30.86 -16.50
N LEU A 433 -10.10 32.00 -17.01
CA LEU A 433 -10.90 33.22 -17.14
C LEU A 433 -11.63 33.20 -18.49
N LYS A 434 -12.94 32.88 -18.48
CA LYS A 434 -13.72 32.63 -19.70
C LYS A 434 -13.71 33.82 -20.67
N THR A 435 -13.94 35.03 -20.18
CA THR A 435 -14.01 36.25 -21.02
C THR A 435 -12.66 36.56 -21.68
N LEU A 436 -11.54 36.33 -20.98
CA LEU A 436 -10.22 36.56 -21.51
C LEU A 436 -9.66 35.38 -22.32
N GLY A 437 -10.27 34.21 -22.22
CA GLY A 437 -9.74 32.98 -22.83
C GLY A 437 -8.33 32.60 -22.31
N GLN A 438 -8.02 32.93 -21.07
CA GLN A 438 -6.69 32.74 -20.47
C GLN A 438 -6.77 32.01 -19.13
N THR A 439 -5.64 31.42 -18.72
CA THR A 439 -5.52 30.67 -17.48
C THR A 439 -4.60 31.39 -16.51
N VAL A 440 -5.06 31.57 -15.28
CA VAL A 440 -4.27 31.98 -14.13
C VAL A 440 -3.75 30.75 -13.43
N LEU A 441 -2.43 30.69 -13.20
CA LEU A 441 -1.78 29.63 -12.44
C LEU A 441 -1.47 30.14 -11.04
N LEU A 442 -1.83 29.36 -10.02
CA LEU A 442 -1.43 29.70 -8.65
C LEU A 442 0.09 29.45 -8.45
N PRO A 443 0.73 30.18 -7.51
CA PRO A 443 2.11 29.94 -7.18
C PRO A 443 2.39 28.47 -6.81
N ALA A 444 3.54 27.94 -7.24
CA ALA A 444 3.97 26.58 -6.91
C ALA A 444 4.15 26.31 -5.41
N THR A 445 4.21 27.38 -4.60
CA THR A 445 4.29 27.36 -3.14
C THR A 445 2.91 27.36 -2.46
N SER A 446 1.83 27.30 -3.24
CA SER A 446 0.48 27.18 -2.70
C SER A 446 0.29 25.82 -2.03
N THR A 447 -0.44 25.80 -0.92
CA THR A 447 -0.69 24.57 -0.16
C THR A 447 -2.15 24.45 0.25
N PHE A 448 -2.54 23.19 0.51
CA PHE A 448 -3.83 22.84 1.08
C PHE A 448 -3.60 22.09 2.40
N THR A 449 -4.27 22.53 3.45
CA THR A 449 -4.31 21.83 4.74
C THR A 449 -5.75 21.40 4.98
N ALA A 450 -5.95 20.10 5.28
CA ALA A 450 -7.28 19.59 5.56
C ALA A 450 -7.23 18.39 6.49
N ASP A 451 -8.29 18.20 7.26
CA ASP A 451 -8.61 16.99 8.00
C ASP A 451 -9.83 16.33 7.34
N ALA A 452 -9.58 15.16 6.77
CA ALA A 452 -10.60 14.29 6.22
C ALA A 452 -10.96 13.23 7.26
N ASN A 453 -12.01 13.49 8.04
CA ASN A 453 -12.49 12.59 9.07
C ASN A 453 -13.42 11.54 8.43
N VAL A 454 -12.89 10.34 8.19
CA VAL A 454 -13.62 9.25 7.54
C VAL A 454 -14.70 8.68 8.46
N THR A 455 -14.45 8.64 9.76
CA THR A 455 -15.44 8.14 10.74
C THR A 455 -16.66 9.08 10.85
N ALA A 456 -16.42 10.39 11.02
CA ALA A 456 -17.49 11.38 11.08
C ALA A 456 -18.00 11.81 9.68
N GLN A 457 -17.38 11.32 8.61
CA GLN A 457 -17.67 11.67 7.22
C GLN A 457 -17.62 13.18 6.94
N THR A 458 -16.67 13.89 7.56
CA THR A 458 -16.53 15.35 7.40
C THR A 458 -15.17 15.71 6.81
N LEU A 459 -15.16 16.75 5.99
CA LEU A 459 -13.94 17.39 5.46
C LEU A 459 -13.90 18.83 5.97
N ARG A 460 -12.76 19.23 6.56
CA ARG A 460 -12.48 20.61 6.93
C ARG A 460 -11.08 21.00 6.50
N GLY A 461 -10.90 22.21 5.99
CA GLY A 461 -9.59 22.59 5.51
C GLY A 461 -9.46 24.06 5.11
N ASN A 462 -8.24 24.45 4.75
CA ASN A 462 -7.91 25.79 4.34
C ASN A 462 -6.89 25.81 3.20
N LEU A 463 -7.07 26.74 2.27
CA LEU A 463 -6.10 27.06 1.24
C LEU A 463 -5.09 28.08 1.78
N ASN A 464 -3.83 27.94 1.40
CA ASN A 464 -2.81 28.95 1.56
C ASN A 464 -2.22 29.29 0.19
N VAL A 465 -2.47 30.50 -0.27
CA VAL A 465 -2.00 31.01 -1.56
C VAL A 465 -1.21 32.28 -1.31
N PRO A 466 0.12 32.27 -1.52
CA PRO A 466 0.92 33.49 -1.43
C PRO A 466 0.49 34.55 -2.44
N ASP A 467 0.63 35.81 -2.11
CA ASP A 467 0.39 36.91 -3.05
C ASP A 467 1.28 36.76 -4.28
N PHE A 468 0.72 36.98 -5.49
CA PHE A 468 1.47 36.75 -6.72
C PHE A 468 1.07 37.74 -7.83
N LYS A 469 1.88 37.75 -8.89
CA LYS A 469 1.63 38.53 -10.09
C LYS A 469 1.49 37.61 -11.29
N GLN A 470 0.51 37.90 -12.12
CA GLN A 470 0.23 37.17 -13.37
C GLN A 470 0.18 38.17 -14.53
N THR A 471 0.81 37.84 -15.64
CA THR A 471 0.66 38.62 -16.88
C THR A 471 -0.55 38.08 -17.66
N LEU A 472 -1.53 38.94 -17.87
CA LEU A 472 -2.71 38.66 -18.68
C LEU A 472 -2.68 39.48 -19.97
N LYS A 473 -3.13 38.94 -21.08
CA LYS A 473 -3.30 39.68 -22.33
C LYS A 473 -4.68 40.35 -22.32
N ILE A 474 -4.71 41.67 -22.21
CA ILE A 474 -5.92 42.48 -22.25
C ILE A 474 -5.89 43.33 -23.51
N ILE A 475 -6.83 43.11 -24.41
CA ILE A 475 -6.86 43.76 -25.74
C ILE A 475 -5.51 43.58 -26.49
N GLY A 476 -4.95 42.36 -26.40
CA GLY A 476 -3.69 42.03 -27.05
C GLY A 476 -2.40 42.49 -26.32
N LEU A 477 -2.52 43.35 -25.33
CA LEU A 477 -1.37 43.89 -24.56
C LEU A 477 -1.06 43.05 -23.31
N PRO A 478 0.20 42.77 -23.02
CA PRO A 478 0.60 42.03 -21.81
C PRO A 478 0.52 42.97 -20.58
N ILE A 479 -0.47 42.76 -19.75
CA ILE A 479 -0.75 43.54 -18.55
C ILE A 479 -0.41 42.70 -17.32
N GLN A 480 0.52 43.16 -16.49
CA GLN A 480 0.82 42.54 -15.23
C GLN A 480 -0.24 42.89 -14.18
N VAL A 481 -0.87 41.87 -13.58
CA VAL A 481 -1.91 42.00 -12.56
C VAL A 481 -1.41 41.34 -11.28
N GLY A 482 -1.43 42.05 -10.17
CA GLY A 482 -1.19 41.54 -8.83
C GLY A 482 -2.48 40.93 -8.26
N LEU A 483 -2.38 39.72 -7.72
CA LEU A 483 -3.51 38.97 -7.18
C LEU A 483 -3.23 38.51 -5.76
N LYS A 484 -4.25 38.60 -4.92
CA LYS A 484 -4.28 38.04 -3.57
C LYS A 484 -5.53 37.19 -3.43
N ILE A 485 -5.35 35.94 -3.01
CA ILE A 485 -6.41 34.97 -2.79
C ILE A 485 -6.37 34.55 -1.33
N VAL A 486 -7.43 34.78 -0.60
CA VAL A 486 -7.53 34.42 0.81
C VAL A 486 -8.76 33.58 1.08
N PRO A 487 -8.71 32.59 1.98
CA PRO A 487 -9.92 31.89 2.42
C PRO A 487 -10.96 32.89 2.96
N ALA A 488 -12.18 32.81 2.48
CA ALA A 488 -13.32 33.57 2.99
C ALA A 488 -14.11 32.80 4.05
N GLY A 489 -13.65 31.63 4.36
CA GLY A 489 -14.15 30.68 5.33
C GLY A 489 -13.42 29.36 5.20
N GLU A 490 -13.70 28.44 6.10
CA GLU A 490 -13.16 27.10 6.04
C GLU A 490 -13.69 26.34 4.81
N THR A 491 -12.82 25.58 4.15
CA THR A 491 -13.27 24.54 3.20
C THR A 491 -14.04 23.48 3.98
N THR A 492 -15.27 23.21 3.62
CA THR A 492 -16.12 22.24 4.32
C THR A 492 -16.74 21.25 3.34
N GLY A 493 -17.02 20.05 3.84
CA GLY A 493 -17.60 19.02 3.00
C GLY A 493 -17.75 17.66 3.70
N SER A 494 -17.92 16.63 2.87
CA SER A 494 -17.98 15.24 3.31
C SER A 494 -16.88 14.41 2.64
N VAL A 495 -16.44 13.38 3.34
CA VAL A 495 -15.53 12.34 2.86
C VAL A 495 -16.07 10.98 3.27
N SER A 496 -16.00 10.01 2.39
CA SER A 496 -16.32 8.62 2.72
C SER A 496 -15.44 7.67 1.92
N VAL A 497 -15.18 6.50 2.50
CA VAL A 497 -14.52 5.37 1.83
C VAL A 497 -15.45 4.18 1.95
N ASP A 498 -15.72 3.51 0.84
CA ASP A 498 -16.58 2.32 0.86
C ASP A 498 -15.76 1.02 1.09
N ASN A 499 -16.45 -0.11 1.19
CA ASN A 499 -15.85 -1.41 1.44
C ASN A 499 -14.90 -1.90 0.31
N ALA A 500 -14.93 -1.26 -0.85
CA ALA A 500 -14.02 -1.51 -1.97
C ALA A 500 -12.85 -0.50 -2.02
N GLY A 501 -12.71 0.35 -1.00
CA GLY A 501 -11.66 1.38 -0.96
C GLY A 501 -11.89 2.52 -1.96
N GLN A 502 -13.15 2.78 -2.36
CA GLN A 502 -13.48 3.93 -3.20
C GLN A 502 -13.70 5.16 -2.32
N LEU A 503 -12.88 6.17 -2.57
CA LEU A 503 -12.91 7.47 -1.89
C LEU A 503 -13.90 8.40 -2.61
N LYS A 504 -14.82 8.99 -1.86
CA LYS A 504 -15.72 10.04 -2.32
C LYS A 504 -15.51 11.31 -1.51
N ILE A 505 -15.27 12.42 -2.19
CA ILE A 505 -15.15 13.74 -1.56
C ILE A 505 -16.18 14.67 -2.21
N ARG A 506 -16.92 15.40 -1.39
CA ARG A 506 -17.83 16.45 -1.79
C ARG A 506 -17.64 17.63 -0.86
N GLY A 507 -17.45 18.83 -1.39
CA GLY A 507 -17.24 20.00 -0.55
C GLY A 507 -17.19 21.30 -1.32
N THR A 508 -16.87 22.37 -0.64
CA THR A 508 -16.71 23.70 -1.22
C THR A 508 -15.62 24.47 -0.49
N SER A 509 -14.78 25.14 -1.26
CA SER A 509 -13.74 26.05 -0.76
C SER A 509 -14.10 27.49 -1.13
N PRO A 510 -14.53 28.32 -0.16
CA PRO A 510 -14.83 29.73 -0.37
C PRO A 510 -13.57 30.58 -0.31
N VAL A 511 -13.34 31.45 -1.30
CA VAL A 511 -12.19 32.37 -1.31
C VAL A 511 -12.60 33.78 -1.72
N ASP A 512 -11.95 34.78 -1.16
CA ASP A 512 -11.97 36.16 -1.63
C ASP A 512 -10.80 36.40 -2.60
N ILE A 513 -11.08 37.02 -3.73
CA ILE A 513 -10.07 37.39 -4.72
C ILE A 513 -9.94 38.90 -4.76
N THR A 514 -8.72 39.40 -4.53
CA THR A 514 -8.38 40.81 -4.59
C THR A 514 -7.37 41.07 -5.70
N VAL A 515 -7.64 42.05 -6.55
CA VAL A 515 -6.67 42.62 -7.49
C VAL A 515 -5.89 43.71 -6.74
N THR A 516 -4.61 43.45 -6.47
CA THR A 516 -3.76 44.32 -5.66
C THR A 516 -3.02 45.36 -6.46
N SER A 517 -2.76 45.12 -7.76
CA SER A 517 -2.11 46.06 -8.67
C SER A 517 -2.39 45.74 -10.13
N VAL A 518 -2.31 46.77 -10.98
CA VAL A 518 -2.30 46.63 -12.45
C VAL A 518 -1.16 47.50 -12.98
N LEU A 519 -0.31 46.95 -13.87
CA LEU A 519 0.93 47.60 -14.37
C LEU A 519 1.84 48.13 -13.26
N GLY A 520 1.86 47.44 -12.12
CA GLY A 520 2.65 47.87 -10.96
C GLY A 520 2.04 48.99 -10.10
N ILE A 521 0.93 49.61 -10.55
CA ILE A 521 0.20 50.61 -9.79
C ILE A 521 -0.68 49.88 -8.75
N PRO A 522 -0.48 50.11 -7.45
CA PRO A 522 -1.30 49.47 -6.42
C PRO A 522 -2.70 50.06 -6.38
N PHE A 523 -3.67 49.19 -6.13
CA PHE A 523 -5.04 49.58 -5.85
C PHE A 523 -5.37 49.18 -4.41
N GLY A 524 -6.25 49.92 -3.75
CA GLY A 524 -6.67 49.56 -2.42
C GLY A 524 -7.46 48.25 -2.36
N GLU A 525 -8.74 48.29 -2.07
CA GLU A 525 -9.55 47.12 -1.86
C GLU A 525 -10.38 46.72 -3.13
N CYS A 526 -9.69 46.32 -4.19
CA CYS A 526 -10.33 45.91 -5.42
C CYS A 526 -10.65 44.39 -5.36
N LYS A 527 -11.75 44.01 -4.70
CA LYS A 527 -12.05 42.60 -4.40
C LYS A 527 -13.44 42.15 -4.87
N THR A 528 -13.64 40.85 -4.92
CA THR A 528 -14.96 40.24 -5.18
C THR A 528 -15.97 40.62 -4.09
N VAL A 529 -17.23 40.96 -4.50
CA VAL A 529 -18.27 41.41 -3.56
C VAL A 529 -18.82 40.33 -2.65
N SER A 530 -18.54 39.08 -2.98
CA SER A 530 -18.81 37.88 -2.18
C SER A 530 -17.77 36.81 -2.51
N PRO A 531 -17.61 35.79 -1.66
CA PRO A 531 -16.67 34.72 -1.91
C PRO A 531 -16.92 33.97 -3.21
N VAL A 532 -15.86 33.65 -3.94
CA VAL A 532 -15.89 32.67 -5.03
C VAL A 532 -15.97 31.29 -4.43
N GLN A 533 -16.91 30.48 -4.89
CA GLN A 533 -17.10 29.11 -4.41
C GLN A 533 -16.42 28.12 -5.37
N PHE A 534 -15.45 27.35 -4.88
CA PHE A 534 -14.85 26.25 -5.65
C PHE A 534 -15.41 24.91 -5.16
N PRO A 535 -16.36 24.30 -5.91
CA PRO A 535 -16.86 22.97 -5.59
C PRO A 535 -15.72 21.94 -5.63
N LEU A 536 -15.68 21.05 -4.63
CA LEU A 536 -14.76 19.93 -4.58
C LEU A 536 -15.54 18.65 -4.78
N SER A 537 -15.30 17.96 -5.88
CA SER A 537 -15.93 16.68 -6.20
C SER A 537 -14.87 15.71 -6.68
N PHE A 538 -14.76 14.59 -5.98
CA PHE A 538 -13.86 13.52 -6.35
C PHE A 538 -14.55 12.17 -6.12
N ASP A 539 -14.41 11.25 -7.08
CA ASP A 539 -14.78 9.85 -7.00
C ASP A 539 -13.62 9.03 -7.58
N GLY A 540 -13.03 8.16 -6.78
CA GLY A 540 -11.91 7.35 -7.24
C GLY A 540 -11.32 6.47 -6.14
N PRO A 541 -10.31 5.66 -6.45
CA PRO A 541 -9.71 4.77 -5.47
C PRO A 541 -8.94 5.57 -4.40
N ILE A 542 -8.89 5.03 -3.19
CA ILE A 542 -8.17 5.64 -2.04
C ILE A 542 -6.68 5.87 -2.36
N SER A 543 -6.10 5.08 -3.26
CA SER A 543 -4.73 5.27 -3.74
C SER A 543 -4.46 6.64 -4.34
N SER A 544 -5.51 7.36 -4.78
CA SER A 544 -5.40 8.72 -5.32
C SER A 544 -4.88 9.73 -4.30
N LEU A 545 -5.04 9.48 -3.02
CA LEU A 545 -4.45 10.30 -1.95
C LEU A 545 -2.92 10.28 -1.98
N GLY A 546 -2.32 9.12 -2.25
CA GLY A 546 -0.86 8.96 -2.21
C GLY A 546 -0.15 9.12 -3.56
N ASN A 547 -0.81 8.84 -4.67
CA ASN A 547 -0.19 8.85 -6.00
C ASN A 547 -0.26 10.21 -6.74
N GLY A 548 -0.73 11.27 -6.06
CA GLY A 548 -0.86 12.62 -6.63
C GLY A 548 -2.01 12.79 -7.62
N ALA A 549 -2.97 11.87 -7.64
CA ALA A 549 -4.12 11.92 -8.54
C ALA A 549 -5.37 12.57 -7.92
N LEU A 550 -5.27 13.15 -6.72
CA LEU A 550 -6.38 13.87 -6.09
C LEU A 550 -6.61 15.20 -6.81
N ASN A 551 -7.51 15.17 -7.77
CA ASN A 551 -7.81 16.30 -8.64
C ASN A 551 -9.29 16.69 -8.54
N PHE A 552 -9.53 17.99 -8.30
CA PHE A 552 -10.86 18.60 -8.31
C PHE A 552 -10.95 19.54 -9.51
N SER A 553 -11.87 19.31 -10.41
CA SER A 553 -12.06 20.15 -11.59
C SER A 553 -13.53 20.45 -11.82
N GLY A 554 -13.81 21.59 -12.45
CA GLY A 554 -15.16 21.99 -12.73
C GLY A 554 -15.27 23.42 -13.22
N THR A 555 -16.46 23.99 -13.02
CA THR A 555 -16.74 25.40 -13.32
C THR A 555 -17.27 26.11 -12.09
N THR A 556 -16.98 27.40 -11.99
CA THR A 556 -17.48 28.28 -10.94
C THR A 556 -17.94 29.62 -11.52
N SER A 557 -18.49 30.47 -10.68
CA SER A 557 -18.89 31.84 -11.03
C SER A 557 -18.08 32.84 -10.20
N PHE A 558 -17.52 33.83 -10.88
CA PHE A 558 -16.83 34.93 -10.21
C PHE A 558 -17.79 36.07 -10.00
N PRO A 559 -18.00 36.54 -8.75
CA PRO A 559 -18.79 37.71 -8.43
C PRO A 559 -18.19 38.99 -9.04
N LEU A 560 -18.95 40.06 -9.04
CA LEU A 560 -18.46 41.37 -9.43
C LEU A 560 -17.29 41.81 -8.51
N ILE A 561 -16.36 42.59 -9.06
CA ILE A 561 -15.28 43.23 -8.34
C ILE A 561 -15.70 44.65 -7.98
N LYS A 562 -15.47 45.07 -6.74
CA LYS A 562 -15.75 46.41 -6.23
C LYS A 562 -14.55 46.95 -5.39
N GLY A 563 -14.65 48.22 -5.00
CA GLY A 563 -13.71 48.87 -4.08
C GLY A 563 -12.58 49.65 -4.76
N CYS A 564 -12.51 49.69 -6.11
CA CYS A 564 -11.54 50.52 -6.82
C CYS A 564 -12.14 51.18 -8.07
N PHE A 565 -11.50 52.22 -8.61
CA PHE A 565 -12.01 53.00 -9.74
C PHE A 565 -12.09 52.24 -11.05
N ILE A 566 -11.31 51.12 -11.22
CA ILE A 566 -11.35 50.24 -12.38
C ILE A 566 -12.24 49.01 -12.18
N SER A 567 -13.01 48.94 -11.10
CA SER A 567 -13.81 47.77 -10.74
C SER A 567 -14.81 47.33 -11.83
N ALA A 568 -15.40 48.29 -12.58
CA ALA A 568 -16.28 47.97 -13.69
C ALA A 568 -15.54 47.24 -14.83
N ILE A 569 -14.33 47.68 -15.17
CA ILE A 569 -13.49 47.04 -16.19
C ILE A 569 -13.10 45.64 -15.74
N LEU A 570 -12.61 45.51 -14.51
CA LEU A 570 -12.20 44.20 -13.94
C LEU A 570 -13.38 43.23 -13.85
N SER A 571 -14.55 43.71 -13.47
CA SER A 571 -15.77 42.91 -13.47
C SER A 571 -16.15 42.43 -14.89
N GLY A 572 -16.04 43.30 -15.90
CA GLY A 572 -16.28 42.90 -17.30
C GLY A 572 -15.32 41.86 -17.84
N LEU A 573 -14.08 41.83 -17.33
CA LEU A 573 -13.01 40.91 -17.77
C LEU A 573 -13.00 39.57 -16.99
N MET A 574 -13.31 39.61 -15.70
CA MET A 574 -13.08 38.48 -14.80
C MET A 574 -14.37 37.88 -14.21
N SER A 575 -15.45 38.65 -14.08
CA SER A 575 -16.69 38.18 -13.43
C SER A 575 -17.59 37.38 -14.38
N GLY A 576 -18.49 36.60 -13.80
CA GLY A 576 -19.49 35.82 -14.54
C GLY A 576 -19.33 34.29 -14.33
N SER A 577 -20.26 33.56 -14.92
CA SER A 577 -20.32 32.10 -14.83
C SER A 577 -19.44 31.39 -15.86
N GLY A 578 -19.09 30.12 -15.57
CA GLY A 578 -18.35 29.26 -16.50
C GLY A 578 -16.82 29.48 -16.47
N GLN A 579 -16.31 30.05 -15.39
CA GLN A 579 -14.87 30.04 -15.10
C GLN A 579 -14.46 28.60 -14.79
N THR A 580 -13.48 28.05 -15.49
CA THR A 580 -13.01 26.68 -15.28
C THR A 580 -11.96 26.66 -14.16
N TYR A 581 -11.84 25.55 -13.47
CA TYR A 581 -10.75 25.34 -12.53
C TYR A 581 -10.28 23.88 -12.52
N SER A 582 -9.02 23.70 -12.15
CA SER A 582 -8.40 22.40 -11.83
C SER A 582 -7.49 22.61 -10.64
N LEU A 583 -7.74 21.83 -9.57
CA LEU A 583 -6.99 21.87 -8.31
C LEU A 583 -6.44 20.47 -8.08
N THR A 584 -5.12 20.31 -8.09
CA THR A 584 -4.45 19.02 -7.81
C THR A 584 -3.70 19.14 -6.49
N VAL A 585 -4.06 18.30 -5.54
CA VAL A 585 -3.40 18.18 -4.24
C VAL A 585 -2.49 16.96 -4.27
N SER A 586 -1.23 17.14 -3.90
CA SER A 586 -0.22 16.09 -3.93
C SER A 586 0.45 15.95 -2.57
N PRO A 587 0.81 14.72 -2.14
CA PRO A 587 1.52 14.54 -0.89
C PRO A 587 2.93 15.14 -0.96
N PRO A 588 3.47 15.68 0.16
CA PRO A 588 4.82 16.23 0.21
C PRO A 588 5.88 15.13 0.06
N ALA A 589 7.10 15.51 -0.35
CA ALA A 589 8.20 14.58 -0.55
C ALA A 589 8.64 13.90 0.76
N PRO A 590 9.15 12.66 0.70
CA PRO A 590 9.67 11.97 1.88
C PRO A 590 10.95 12.60 2.41
N VAL A 591 11.22 12.35 3.69
CA VAL A 591 12.46 12.72 4.37
C VAL A 591 13.34 11.48 4.49
N LYS A 592 14.61 11.58 4.12
CA LYS A 592 15.61 10.51 4.30
C LYS A 592 15.96 10.38 5.79
N PHE A 593 15.97 9.17 6.28
CA PHE A 593 16.28 8.87 7.67
C PHE A 593 17.33 7.77 7.85
#